data_35f48e9c0e164efa82482337874e50e8
#
_entry.id   35f48e9c0e164efa82482337874e50e8
#
_cell.length_a   1.000
_cell.length_b   1.000
_cell.length_c   1.000
_cell.angle_alpha   90.00
_cell.angle_beta   90.00
_cell.angle_gamma   90.00
#
_symmetry.space_group_name_H-M   'P 1'
#
loop_
_entity.id
_entity.type
_entity.pdbx_description
1 polymer ?
#
loop_
_entity_poly.entity_id
_entity_poly.type
_entity_poly.pdbx_seq_one_letter_code
_entity_poly.pdbx_strand_id
1 'polypeptide(L)'
;MTAYETLWDFAEDHYGIVTTSQAVAMGVDKHQLPAMAKRGTLIKKGYGVYLVKHHIPKENDVFAHSVALAGETAYLRGASVVALLKLAPTNPGIVYLGATSRVRRRLPANLRLVDMRPCNCVQYEGIRSQPIDEALRTALDEGAIEADRIADAAVKAHDEGWLTEAEMNKFIRAVS
;
A
#
# COMPACT_ATOMS: atom_id res chain seq x y z
N MET A 1 -17.24 14.95 -20.85
CA MET A 1 -15.97 14.40 -20.33
C MET A 1 -15.66 13.09 -21.02
N THR A 2 -14.48 12.94 -21.55
CA THR A 2 -14.04 11.68 -22.17
C THR A 2 -13.72 10.62 -21.11
N ALA A 3 -13.69 9.35 -21.54
CA ALA A 3 -13.27 8.28 -20.63
C ALA A 3 -11.86 8.52 -20.05
N TYR A 4 -10.93 9.02 -20.86
CA TYR A 4 -9.57 9.34 -20.40
C TYR A 4 -9.56 10.47 -19.35
N GLU A 5 -10.33 11.53 -19.58
CA GLU A 5 -10.44 12.63 -18.59
C GLU A 5 -11.01 12.14 -17.26
N THR A 6 -12.03 11.28 -17.30
CA THR A 6 -12.58 10.66 -16.10
C THR A 6 -11.52 9.85 -15.32
N LEU A 7 -10.74 9.06 -16.05
CA LEU A 7 -9.66 8.26 -15.44
C LEU A 7 -8.52 9.15 -14.91
N TRP A 8 -8.18 10.19 -15.65
CA TRP A 8 -7.14 11.14 -15.26
C TRP A 8 -7.51 11.86 -13.95
N ASP A 9 -8.71 12.44 -13.88
CA ASP A 9 -9.17 13.15 -12.68
C ASP A 9 -9.15 12.25 -11.44
N PHE A 10 -9.60 11.02 -11.59
CA PHE A 10 -9.53 10.04 -10.51
C PHE A 10 -8.07 9.71 -10.12
N ALA A 11 -7.23 9.47 -11.11
CA ALA A 11 -5.85 9.03 -10.90
C ALA A 11 -4.98 10.10 -10.22
N GLU A 12 -5.25 11.39 -10.43
CA GLU A 12 -4.50 12.48 -9.77
C GLU A 12 -4.52 12.35 -8.25
N ASP A 13 -5.65 11.93 -7.67
CA ASP A 13 -5.81 11.72 -6.23
C ASP A 13 -5.45 10.30 -5.77
N HIS A 14 -5.07 9.41 -6.71
CA HIS A 14 -4.83 7.99 -6.46
C HIS A 14 -3.47 7.52 -7.00
N TYR A 15 -2.43 8.33 -6.82
CA TYR A 15 -1.05 7.99 -7.20
C TYR A 15 -0.88 7.63 -8.69
N GLY A 16 -1.70 8.20 -9.54
CA GLY A 16 -1.69 7.96 -10.98
C GLY A 16 -2.27 6.61 -11.40
N ILE A 17 -2.76 5.81 -10.46
CA ILE A 17 -3.24 4.46 -10.68
C ILE A 17 -4.77 4.44 -10.82
N VAL A 18 -5.23 3.63 -11.76
CA VAL A 18 -6.62 3.22 -11.86
C VAL A 18 -6.69 1.70 -12.11
N THR A 19 -7.58 1.03 -11.41
CA THR A 19 -7.87 -0.38 -11.64
C THR A 19 -9.09 -0.54 -12.56
N THR A 20 -9.21 -1.71 -13.19
CA THR A 20 -10.39 -2.03 -14.02
C THR A 20 -11.69 -1.87 -13.23
N SER A 21 -11.74 -2.35 -11.99
CA SER A 21 -12.93 -2.23 -11.14
C SER A 21 -13.30 -0.77 -10.86
N GLN A 22 -12.31 0.07 -10.58
CA GLN A 22 -12.53 1.51 -10.35
C GLN A 22 -13.05 2.20 -11.62
N ALA A 23 -12.46 1.90 -12.77
CA ALA A 23 -12.90 2.44 -14.05
C ALA A 23 -14.36 2.07 -14.37
N VAL A 24 -14.71 0.81 -14.18
CA VAL A 24 -16.10 0.31 -14.37
C VAL A 24 -17.06 1.02 -13.41
N ALA A 25 -16.67 1.19 -12.15
CA ALA A 25 -17.49 1.91 -11.17
C ALA A 25 -17.74 3.37 -11.55
N MET A 26 -16.83 3.98 -12.30
CA MET A 26 -16.97 5.35 -12.85
C MET A 26 -17.71 5.41 -14.19
N GLY A 27 -18.20 4.27 -14.70
CA GLY A 27 -18.93 4.19 -15.96
C GLY A 27 -18.04 4.05 -17.22
N VAL A 28 -16.77 3.77 -17.05
CA VAL A 28 -15.86 3.51 -18.17
C VAL A 28 -15.92 2.03 -18.55
N ASP A 29 -16.13 1.74 -19.84
CA ASP A 29 -16.12 0.35 -20.32
C ASP A 29 -14.72 -0.26 -20.13
N LYS A 30 -14.69 -1.43 -19.50
CA LYS A 30 -13.44 -2.15 -19.23
C LYS A 30 -12.60 -2.43 -20.49
N HIS A 31 -13.23 -2.57 -21.65
CA HIS A 31 -12.55 -2.82 -22.93
C HIS A 31 -11.79 -1.61 -23.45
N GLN A 32 -12.11 -0.40 -22.97
CA GLN A 32 -11.39 0.82 -23.35
C GLN A 32 -9.99 0.88 -22.72
N LEU A 33 -9.79 0.22 -21.56
CA LEU A 33 -8.49 0.28 -20.83
C LEU A 33 -7.36 -0.37 -21.61
N PRO A 34 -7.48 -1.62 -22.11
CA PRO A 34 -6.44 -2.20 -22.97
C PRO A 34 -6.22 -1.40 -24.25
N ALA A 35 -7.27 -0.84 -24.84
CA ALA A 35 -7.16 0.00 -26.02
C ALA A 35 -6.35 1.28 -25.76
N MET A 36 -6.59 1.94 -24.62
CA MET A 36 -5.82 3.12 -24.21
C MET A 36 -4.35 2.75 -23.92
N ALA A 37 -4.11 1.59 -23.30
CA ALA A 37 -2.75 1.11 -23.07
C ALA A 37 -2.02 0.85 -24.39
N LYS A 38 -2.69 0.26 -25.37
CA LYS A 38 -2.14 0.02 -26.70
C LYS A 38 -1.81 1.33 -27.44
N ARG A 39 -2.63 2.38 -27.25
CA ARG A 39 -2.37 3.72 -27.82
C ARG A 39 -1.32 4.50 -27.03
N GLY A 40 -0.90 4.03 -25.86
CA GLY A 40 0.10 4.67 -25.01
C GLY A 40 -0.43 5.79 -24.10
N THR A 41 -1.74 5.97 -23.97
CA THR A 41 -2.34 6.94 -23.04
C THR A 41 -2.42 6.41 -21.61
N LEU A 42 -2.46 5.08 -21.47
CA LEU A 42 -2.28 4.38 -20.19
C LEU A 42 -1.07 3.46 -20.29
N ILE A 43 -0.46 3.16 -19.16
CA ILE A 43 0.63 2.19 -19.04
C ILE A 43 0.11 1.03 -18.20
N LYS A 44 0.07 -0.17 -18.76
CA LYS A 44 -0.33 -1.36 -18.01
C LYS A 44 0.77 -1.75 -17.03
N LYS A 45 0.47 -1.75 -15.74
CA LYS A 45 1.39 -2.10 -14.67
C LYS A 45 1.28 -3.55 -14.22
N GLY A 46 0.12 -4.16 -14.42
CA GLY A 46 -0.17 -5.53 -14.06
C GLY A 46 -1.61 -5.87 -14.41
N TYR A 47 -2.10 -7.01 -13.92
CA TYR A 47 -3.47 -7.45 -14.20
C TYR A 47 -4.50 -6.45 -13.70
N GLY A 48 -5.22 -5.81 -14.63
CA GLY A 48 -6.26 -4.84 -14.31
C GLY A 48 -5.77 -3.57 -13.62
N VAL A 49 -4.48 -3.24 -13.73
CA VAL A 49 -3.88 -2.06 -13.09
C VAL A 49 -3.18 -1.21 -14.15
N TYR A 50 -3.56 0.05 -14.21
CA TYR A 50 -3.06 1.00 -15.21
C TYR A 50 -2.55 2.28 -14.54
N LEU A 51 -1.47 2.82 -15.08
CA LEU A 51 -0.92 4.12 -14.71
C LEU A 51 -1.24 5.11 -15.83
N VAL A 52 -1.70 6.31 -15.50
CA VAL A 52 -1.84 7.39 -16.48
C VAL A 52 -0.47 7.85 -16.95
N LYS A 53 -0.32 8.05 -18.26
CA LYS A 53 0.99 8.30 -18.90
C LYS A 53 1.76 9.49 -18.32
N HIS A 54 1.06 10.56 -17.99
CA HIS A 54 1.67 11.80 -17.53
C HIS A 54 1.64 11.96 -16.01
N HIS A 55 1.51 10.84 -15.28
CA HIS A 55 1.60 10.88 -13.83
C HIS A 55 2.96 11.42 -13.39
N ILE A 56 2.92 12.39 -12.49
CA ILE A 56 4.13 12.92 -11.84
C ILE A 56 4.45 12.01 -10.65
N PRO A 57 5.63 11.35 -10.63
CA PRO A 57 5.99 10.45 -9.54
C PRO A 57 5.91 11.11 -8.18
N LYS A 58 5.33 10.38 -7.21
CA LYS A 58 5.21 10.77 -5.80
C LYS A 58 5.97 9.78 -4.93
N GLU A 59 6.40 10.23 -3.76
CA GLU A 59 7.20 9.42 -2.82
C GLU A 59 6.52 8.11 -2.46
N ASN A 60 5.21 8.12 -2.26
CA ASN A 60 4.45 6.95 -1.82
C ASN A 60 3.91 6.09 -2.97
N ASP A 61 4.25 6.39 -4.22
CA ASP A 61 3.80 5.61 -5.38
C ASP A 61 4.10 4.13 -5.23
N VAL A 62 5.29 3.77 -4.75
CA VAL A 62 5.71 2.38 -4.59
C VAL A 62 4.74 1.58 -3.72
N PHE A 63 4.23 2.17 -2.65
CA PHE A 63 3.28 1.51 -1.75
C PHE A 63 1.89 1.40 -2.37
N ALA A 64 1.37 2.49 -2.92
CA ALA A 64 0.07 2.51 -3.58
C ALA A 64 0.01 1.57 -4.78
N HIS A 65 1.04 1.60 -5.63
CA HIS A 65 1.14 0.72 -6.80
C HIS A 65 1.25 -0.75 -6.40
N SER A 66 2.02 -1.07 -5.36
CA SER A 66 2.18 -2.43 -4.86
C SER A 66 0.85 -3.01 -4.33
N VAL A 67 0.09 -2.23 -3.56
CA VAL A 67 -1.24 -2.65 -3.08
C VAL A 67 -2.18 -2.89 -4.24
N ALA A 68 -2.23 -2.00 -5.24
CA ALA A 68 -3.07 -2.16 -6.42
C ALA A 68 -2.70 -3.41 -7.22
N LEU A 69 -1.40 -3.69 -7.40
CA LEU A 69 -0.91 -4.88 -8.10
C LEU A 69 -1.33 -6.18 -7.42
N ALA A 70 -1.35 -6.20 -6.09
CA ALA A 70 -1.75 -7.38 -5.33
C ALA A 70 -3.27 -7.64 -5.33
N GLY A 71 -4.08 -6.62 -5.56
CA GLY A 71 -5.54 -6.74 -5.73
C GLY A 71 -6.38 -5.96 -4.73
N GLU A 72 -7.69 -6.10 -4.85
CA GLU A 72 -8.65 -5.28 -4.10
C GLU A 72 -8.66 -5.54 -2.59
N THR A 73 -8.27 -6.74 -2.17
CA THR A 73 -8.24 -7.10 -0.74
C THR A 73 -6.86 -6.90 -0.11
N ALA A 74 -5.89 -6.41 -0.88
CA ALA A 74 -4.53 -6.19 -0.42
C ALA A 74 -4.40 -4.94 0.44
N TYR A 75 -3.40 -4.96 1.32
CA TYR A 75 -3.06 -3.86 2.21
C TYR A 75 -1.56 -3.87 2.52
N LEU A 76 -1.01 -2.72 2.87
CA LEU A 76 0.35 -2.64 3.40
C LEU A 76 0.41 -3.29 4.78
N ARG A 77 1.51 -4.01 5.04
CA ARG A 77 1.69 -4.81 6.24
C ARG A 77 3.07 -4.59 6.86
N GLY A 78 3.13 -4.68 8.18
CA GLY A 78 4.39 -4.69 8.93
C GLY A 78 5.33 -3.53 8.60
N ALA A 79 6.55 -3.85 8.24
CA ALA A 79 7.60 -2.87 7.98
C ALA A 79 7.25 -1.85 6.89
N SER A 80 6.38 -2.20 5.93
CA SER A 80 5.98 -1.25 4.89
C SER A 80 5.04 -0.16 5.39
N VAL A 81 4.22 -0.43 6.41
CA VAL A 81 3.45 0.62 7.10
C VAL A 81 4.37 1.54 7.87
N VAL A 82 5.35 0.98 8.56
CA VAL A 82 6.38 1.76 9.29
C VAL A 82 7.14 2.67 8.34
N ALA A 83 7.49 2.17 7.17
CA ALA A 83 8.16 2.95 6.11
C ALA A 83 7.27 4.05 5.55
N LEU A 84 5.99 3.76 5.27
CA LEU A 84 5.03 4.74 4.76
C LEU A 84 4.91 5.93 5.72
N LEU A 85 4.83 5.67 7.02
CA LEU A 85 4.71 6.68 8.07
C LEU A 85 6.08 7.25 8.52
N LYS A 86 7.17 6.79 7.92
CA LYS A 86 8.55 7.26 8.22
C LYS A 86 8.94 7.14 9.69
N LEU A 87 8.52 6.05 10.33
CA LEU A 87 8.73 5.85 11.77
C LEU A 87 10.09 5.20 12.11
N ALA A 88 10.65 4.45 11.17
CA ALA A 88 11.97 3.84 11.30
C ALA A 88 12.59 3.55 9.92
N PRO A 89 13.91 3.44 9.82
CA PRO A 89 14.56 2.92 8.61
C PRO A 89 14.11 1.49 8.32
N THR A 90 13.82 1.20 7.06
CA THR A 90 13.40 -0.12 6.57
C THR A 90 14.19 -0.50 5.33
N ASN A 91 14.06 -1.73 4.86
CA ASN A 91 14.62 -2.12 3.57
C ASN A 91 13.73 -1.57 2.44
N PRO A 92 14.18 -0.54 1.68
CA PRO A 92 13.35 0.07 0.63
C PRO A 92 13.13 -0.82 -0.58
N GLY A 93 13.91 -1.90 -0.72
CA GLY A 93 13.79 -2.85 -1.84
C GLY A 93 12.68 -3.87 -1.67
N ILE A 94 12.01 -3.93 -0.52
CA ILE A 94 10.95 -4.91 -0.23
C ILE A 94 9.69 -4.18 0.21
N VAL A 95 8.55 -4.57 -0.37
CA VAL A 95 7.23 -4.12 0.06
C VAL A 95 6.48 -5.30 0.67
N TYR A 96 6.08 -5.16 1.93
CA TYR A 96 5.32 -6.17 2.66
C TYR A 96 3.83 -5.89 2.53
N LEU A 97 3.11 -6.90 2.06
CA LEU A 97 1.67 -6.84 1.80
C LEU A 97 0.94 -7.97 2.51
N GLY A 98 -0.30 -7.71 2.86
CA GLY A 98 -1.27 -8.74 3.21
C GLY A 98 -2.46 -8.68 2.27
N ALA A 99 -3.27 -9.72 2.27
CA ALA A 99 -4.56 -9.75 1.60
C ALA A 99 -5.56 -10.57 2.41
N THR A 100 -6.81 -10.13 2.46
CA THR A 100 -7.86 -10.84 3.20
C THR A 100 -8.39 -12.06 2.44
N SER A 101 -8.14 -12.12 1.14
CA SER A 101 -8.48 -13.25 0.26
C SER A 101 -7.26 -13.84 -0.39
N ARG A 102 -7.41 -15.02 -1.00
CA ARG A 102 -6.34 -15.67 -1.75
C ARG A 102 -5.95 -14.85 -2.98
N VAL A 103 -4.66 -14.58 -3.12
CA VAL A 103 -4.10 -13.89 -4.29
C VAL A 103 -3.48 -14.91 -5.22
N ARG A 104 -4.02 -14.99 -6.45
CA ARG A 104 -3.54 -15.91 -7.48
C ARG A 104 -2.70 -15.23 -8.56
N ARG A 105 -2.53 -13.91 -8.44
CA ARG A 105 -1.74 -13.12 -9.39
C ARG A 105 -0.25 -13.38 -9.19
N ARG A 106 0.48 -13.38 -10.29
CA ARG A 106 1.94 -13.36 -10.22
C ARG A 106 2.38 -11.94 -9.88
N LEU A 107 3.11 -11.79 -8.79
CA LEU A 107 3.59 -10.50 -8.30
C LEU A 107 5.07 -10.30 -8.60
N PRO A 108 5.53 -9.04 -8.73
CA PRO A 108 6.95 -8.73 -8.79
C PRO A 108 7.73 -9.32 -7.60
N ALA A 109 9.00 -9.67 -7.83
CA ALA A 109 9.83 -10.36 -6.84
C ALA A 109 10.10 -9.56 -5.56
N ASN A 110 9.99 -8.24 -5.63
CA ASN A 110 10.18 -7.36 -4.46
C ASN A 110 8.95 -7.25 -3.55
N LEU A 111 7.83 -7.86 -3.94
CA LEU A 111 6.62 -7.87 -3.11
C LEU A 111 6.58 -9.15 -2.27
N ARG A 112 6.39 -8.99 -0.97
CA ARG A 112 6.23 -10.09 -0.01
C ARG A 112 4.80 -10.11 0.48
N LEU A 113 4.00 -11.02 -0.07
CA LEU A 113 2.58 -11.13 0.23
C LEU A 113 2.30 -12.31 1.16
N VAL A 114 1.47 -12.06 2.18
CA VAL A 114 0.81 -13.09 2.98
C VAL A 114 -0.69 -12.97 2.74
N ASP A 115 -1.28 -13.92 2.04
CA ASP A 115 -2.71 -13.91 1.77
C ASP A 115 -3.53 -14.63 2.86
N MET A 116 -4.85 -14.55 2.75
CA MET A 116 -5.79 -15.15 3.71
C MET A 116 -5.58 -14.69 5.15
N ARG A 117 -5.17 -13.42 5.32
CA ARG A 117 -4.96 -12.80 6.62
C ARG A 117 -6.03 -11.73 6.88
N PRO A 118 -6.84 -11.86 7.93
CA PRO A 118 -7.77 -10.81 8.32
C PRO A 118 -7.04 -9.51 8.66
N CYS A 119 -7.69 -8.40 8.39
CA CYS A 119 -7.17 -7.08 8.71
C CYS A 119 -8.32 -6.14 9.07
N ASN A 120 -8.20 -5.44 10.18
CA ASN A 120 -9.01 -4.27 10.47
C ASN A 120 -8.37 -3.05 9.81
N CYS A 121 -8.27 -3.09 8.50
CA CYS A 121 -7.49 -2.12 7.74
C CYS A 121 -7.98 -0.70 7.91
N VAL A 122 -7.02 0.20 7.98
CA VAL A 122 -7.19 1.65 7.96
C VAL A 122 -6.57 2.21 6.69
N GLN A 123 -6.68 3.52 6.50
CA GLN A 123 -5.98 4.20 5.42
C GLN A 123 -4.97 5.20 5.98
N TYR A 124 -3.73 5.09 5.52
CA TYR A 124 -2.69 6.09 5.72
C TYR A 124 -2.29 6.65 4.36
N GLU A 125 -2.29 7.96 4.22
CA GLU A 125 -2.00 8.62 2.93
C GLU A 125 -2.86 8.09 1.76
N GLY A 126 -4.12 7.72 2.06
CA GLY A 126 -5.02 7.12 1.08
C GLY A 126 -4.69 5.67 0.69
N ILE A 127 -3.76 5.01 1.36
CA ILE A 127 -3.32 3.64 1.08
C ILE A 127 -3.84 2.70 2.16
N ARG A 128 -4.53 1.64 1.74
CA ARG A 128 -5.07 0.61 2.64
C ARG A 128 -3.93 -0.08 3.39
N SER A 129 -4.00 -0.08 4.71
CA SER A 129 -2.87 -0.48 5.56
C SER A 129 -3.35 -1.22 6.81
N GLN A 130 -2.49 -2.08 7.31
CA GLN A 130 -2.59 -2.61 8.66
C GLN A 130 -2.50 -1.46 9.67
N PRO A 131 -3.29 -1.42 10.74
CA PRO A 131 -3.13 -0.41 11.79
C PRO A 131 -1.70 -0.41 12.35
N ILE A 132 -1.19 0.75 12.72
CA ILE A 132 0.23 0.90 13.09
C ILE A 132 0.66 0.06 14.28
N ASP A 133 -0.20 -0.12 15.28
CA ASP A 133 0.08 -0.99 16.41
C ASP A 133 0.28 -2.45 15.98
N GLU A 134 -0.60 -2.94 15.09
CA GLU A 134 -0.46 -4.28 14.51
C GLU A 134 0.75 -4.37 13.58
N ALA A 135 1.02 -3.34 12.79
CA ALA A 135 2.14 -3.30 11.87
C ALA A 135 3.50 -3.35 12.59
N LEU A 136 3.65 -2.62 13.68
CA LEU A 136 4.85 -2.67 14.52
C LEU A 136 5.06 -4.04 15.13
N ARG A 137 4.00 -4.66 15.63
CA ARG A 137 4.06 -6.03 16.18
C ARG A 137 4.45 -7.03 15.10
N THR A 138 3.82 -6.95 13.94
CA THR A 138 4.15 -7.80 12.79
C THR A 138 5.62 -7.66 12.38
N ALA A 139 6.11 -6.43 12.27
CA ALA A 139 7.51 -6.17 11.92
C ALA A 139 8.50 -6.72 12.96
N LEU A 140 8.16 -6.62 14.24
CA LEU A 140 8.96 -7.19 15.32
C LEU A 140 8.97 -8.72 15.28
N ASP A 141 7.79 -9.34 15.20
CA ASP A 141 7.64 -10.80 15.22
C ASP A 141 8.31 -11.47 14.00
N GLU A 142 8.30 -10.81 12.86
CA GLU A 142 8.94 -11.31 11.64
C GLU A 142 10.42 -10.94 11.52
N GLY A 143 10.95 -10.15 12.46
CA GLY A 143 12.34 -9.69 12.41
C GLY A 143 12.65 -8.76 11.24
N ALA A 144 11.61 -8.11 10.67
CA ALA A 144 11.79 -7.17 9.56
C ALA A 144 12.39 -5.83 10.03
N ILE A 145 12.22 -5.50 11.30
CA ILE A 145 12.80 -4.33 11.96
C ILE A 145 13.36 -4.81 13.29
N GLU A 146 14.57 -4.37 13.64
CA GLU A 146 15.21 -4.73 14.89
C GLU A 146 14.46 -4.17 16.11
N ALA A 147 14.51 -4.88 17.22
CA ALA A 147 13.72 -4.60 18.42
C ALA A 147 13.91 -3.20 18.99
N ASP A 148 15.14 -2.70 19.03
CA ASP A 148 15.45 -1.35 19.49
C ASP A 148 14.79 -0.28 18.58
N ARG A 149 14.81 -0.51 17.28
CA ARG A 149 14.16 0.39 16.31
C ARG A 149 12.63 0.33 16.39
N ILE A 150 12.06 -0.80 16.78
CA ILE A 150 10.62 -0.90 17.03
C ILE A 150 10.23 -0.02 18.22
N ALA A 151 11.01 -0.02 19.30
CA ALA A 151 10.76 0.85 20.44
C ALA A 151 10.83 2.34 20.04
N ASP A 152 11.86 2.73 19.30
CA ASP A 152 12.00 4.11 18.81
C ASP A 152 10.85 4.50 17.88
N ALA A 153 10.44 3.60 16.99
CA ALA A 153 9.30 3.82 16.10
C ALA A 153 7.97 3.99 16.87
N ALA A 154 7.78 3.22 17.94
CA ALA A 154 6.60 3.34 18.80
C ALA A 154 6.55 4.70 19.51
N VAL A 155 7.68 5.18 20.02
CA VAL A 155 7.78 6.53 20.62
C VAL A 155 7.43 7.60 19.58
N LYS A 156 8.04 7.52 18.41
CA LYS A 156 7.75 8.45 17.32
C LYS A 156 6.28 8.41 16.89
N ALA A 157 5.71 7.23 16.77
CA ALA A 157 4.29 7.05 16.43
C ALA A 157 3.37 7.68 17.49
N HIS A 158 3.73 7.56 18.77
CA HIS A 158 3.00 8.22 19.85
C HIS A 158 3.11 9.75 19.74
N ASP A 159 4.30 10.28 19.54
CA ASP A 159 4.54 11.72 19.40
C ASP A 159 3.79 12.33 18.22
N GLU A 160 3.62 11.57 17.15
CA GLU A 160 2.85 11.96 15.96
C GLU A 160 1.33 11.68 16.09
N GLY A 161 0.89 11.10 17.20
CA GLY A 161 -0.53 10.86 17.48
C GLY A 161 -1.11 9.57 16.91
N TRP A 162 -0.27 8.65 16.42
CA TRP A 162 -0.71 7.37 15.86
C TRP A 162 -0.97 6.30 16.92
N LEU A 163 -0.28 6.37 18.06
CA LEU A 163 -0.41 5.43 19.17
C LEU A 163 -0.80 6.16 20.45
N THR A 164 -1.55 5.49 21.30
CA THR A 164 -1.73 5.91 22.69
C THR A 164 -0.48 5.62 23.51
N GLU A 165 -0.35 6.28 24.66
CA GLU A 165 0.76 6.03 25.59
C GLU A 165 0.81 4.55 26.03
N ALA A 166 -0.36 3.96 26.30
CA ALA A 166 -0.44 2.56 26.68
C ALA A 166 0.05 1.61 25.57
N GLU A 167 -0.29 1.87 24.32
CA GLU A 167 0.19 1.10 23.17
C GLU A 167 1.70 1.27 22.99
N MET A 168 2.20 2.48 23.05
CA MET A 168 3.65 2.76 23.00
C MET A 168 4.40 1.98 24.08
N ASN A 169 3.93 2.04 25.32
CA ASN A 169 4.57 1.39 26.45
C ASN A 169 4.61 -0.14 26.31
N LYS A 170 3.63 -0.76 25.64
CA LYS A 170 3.68 -2.20 25.32
C LYS A 170 4.89 -2.55 24.46
N PHE A 171 5.20 -1.73 23.46
CA PHE A 171 6.37 -1.98 22.59
C PHE A 171 7.68 -1.77 23.34
N ILE A 172 7.78 -0.73 24.17
CA ILE A 172 8.97 -0.48 24.97
C ILE A 172 9.26 -1.67 25.90
N ARG A 173 8.23 -2.21 26.56
CA ARG A 173 8.38 -3.39 27.43
C ARG A 173 8.71 -4.68 26.67
N ALA A 174 8.19 -4.84 25.46
CA ALA A 174 8.40 -6.05 24.66
C ALA A 174 9.85 -6.19 24.19
N VAL A 175 10.60 -5.08 24.12
CA VAL A 175 12.01 -5.04 23.64
C VAL A 175 13.03 -4.79 24.75
N SER A 176 12.58 -4.64 26.00
CA SER A 176 13.43 -4.39 27.18
C SER A 176 14.04 -5.66 27.74
#